data_891c8ce6ab2419a4452dcf173d5f5df4
#
_entry.id   891c8ce6ab2419a4452dcf173d5f5df4
#
_cell.length_a   1.000
_cell.length_b   1.000
_cell.length_c   1.000
_cell.angle_alpha   90.00
_cell.angle_beta   90.00
_cell.angle_gamma   90.00
#
_symmetry.space_group_name_H-M   'P 1'
#
loop_
_entity.id
_entity.type
_entity.pdbx_description
1 polymer ?
#
loop_
_entity_poly.entity_id
_entity_poly.type
_entity_poly.pdbx_seq_one_letter_code
_entity_poly.pdbx_strand_id
1 'polypeptide(L)'
;MIWCVEDDASIRDIEVYALQCTGYEAKGFEDGTSFLREVKNQKPELVVLDVMLPGIDGITLLQKLKEDPETREIPVVMATAKGAEYDKIQGLDLGADYYLTKPFGVMEFVSCVKAVLRRCQPRQVEHLLKTGGLIVNID
;
A
#
# COMPACT_ATOMS: atom_id res chain seq x y z
N MET A 1 4.36 -9.62 2.26
CA MET A 1 5.40 -8.62 1.97
C MET A 1 4.74 -7.34 1.49
N ILE A 2 5.28 -6.20 1.89
CA ILE A 2 4.78 -4.88 1.48
C ILE A 2 5.74 -4.30 0.46
N TRP A 3 5.22 -3.78 -0.64
CA TRP A 3 6.05 -3.22 -1.71
C TRP A 3 5.90 -1.71 -1.73
N CYS A 4 7.03 -1.01 -1.83
CA CYS A 4 7.08 0.46 -1.86
C CYS A 4 7.65 0.91 -3.19
N VAL A 5 6.86 1.62 -3.99
CA VAL A 5 7.29 2.13 -5.29
C VAL A 5 7.58 3.61 -5.13
N GLU A 6 8.85 3.96 -5.17
CA GLU A 6 9.33 5.32 -4.89
C GLU A 6 10.64 5.54 -5.63
N ASP A 7 10.73 6.58 -6.45
CA ASP A 7 11.93 6.82 -7.26
C ASP A 7 13.07 7.46 -6.44
N ASP A 8 12.76 8.16 -5.36
CA ASP A 8 13.78 8.74 -4.49
C ASP A 8 14.35 7.65 -3.60
N ALA A 9 15.63 7.32 -3.79
CA ALA A 9 16.26 6.23 -3.06
C ALA A 9 16.26 6.45 -1.56
N SER A 10 16.44 7.69 -1.10
CA SER A 10 16.46 8.00 0.32
C SER A 10 15.11 7.74 0.96
N ILE A 11 14.04 8.19 0.32
CA ILE A 11 12.69 8.00 0.83
C ILE A 11 12.32 6.52 0.77
N ARG A 12 12.66 5.85 -0.32
CA ARG A 12 12.38 4.43 -0.48
C ARG A 12 13.04 3.62 0.61
N ASP A 13 14.32 3.92 0.90
CA ASP A 13 15.06 3.20 1.93
C ASP A 13 14.44 3.41 3.31
N ILE A 14 13.99 4.62 3.60
CA ILE A 14 13.34 4.93 4.87
C ILE A 14 12.04 4.14 5.00
N GLU A 15 11.24 4.10 3.94
CA GLU A 15 9.98 3.36 3.96
C GLU A 15 10.21 1.88 4.21
N VAL A 16 11.12 1.29 3.46
CA VAL A 16 11.41 -0.14 3.58
C VAL A 16 11.97 -0.46 4.96
N TYR A 17 12.92 0.36 5.43
CA TYR A 17 13.54 0.13 6.72
C TYR A 17 12.52 0.25 7.85
N ALA A 18 11.66 1.25 7.80
CA ALA A 18 10.64 1.45 8.84
C ALA A 18 9.71 0.26 8.93
N LEU A 19 9.31 -0.28 7.80
CA LEU A 19 8.43 -1.45 7.77
C LEU A 19 9.14 -2.69 8.30
N GLN A 20 10.40 -2.88 7.92
CA GLN A 20 11.18 -4.02 8.41
C GLN A 20 11.37 -3.95 9.91
N CYS A 21 11.63 -2.75 10.44
CA CYS A 21 11.80 -2.57 11.88
C CYS A 21 10.50 -2.83 12.66
N THR A 22 9.36 -2.76 11.99
CA THR A 22 8.07 -3.00 12.61
C THR A 22 7.65 -4.46 12.51
N GLY A 23 8.46 -5.28 11.83
CA GLY A 23 8.18 -6.70 11.72
C GLY A 23 7.60 -7.15 10.38
N TYR A 24 7.43 -6.23 9.44
CA TYR A 24 6.95 -6.58 8.10
C TYR A 24 8.12 -6.87 7.18
N GLU A 25 7.88 -7.73 6.20
CA GLU A 25 8.82 -7.87 5.09
C GLU A 25 8.47 -6.79 4.07
N ALA A 26 9.47 -6.12 3.56
CA ALA A 26 9.25 -5.02 2.64
C ALA A 26 10.29 -5.01 1.53
N LYS A 27 9.88 -4.54 0.35
CA LYS A 27 10.73 -4.47 -0.82
C LYS A 27 10.45 -3.15 -1.55
N GLY A 28 11.50 -2.52 -2.06
CA GLY A 28 11.38 -1.26 -2.77
C GLY A 28 11.55 -1.43 -4.28
N PHE A 29 10.85 -0.59 -5.03
CA PHE A 29 10.98 -0.49 -6.48
C PHE A 29 11.20 0.96 -6.85
N GLU A 30 12.07 1.22 -7.80
CA GLU A 30 12.39 2.59 -8.17
C GLU A 30 11.46 3.15 -9.26
N ASP A 31 10.72 2.30 -9.95
CA ASP A 31 9.79 2.75 -10.99
C ASP A 31 8.62 1.78 -11.15
N GLY A 32 7.62 2.23 -11.91
CA GLY A 32 6.43 1.44 -12.14
C GLY A 32 6.65 0.25 -13.04
N THR A 33 7.60 0.33 -13.95
CA THR A 33 7.85 -0.75 -14.90
C THR A 33 8.37 -2.00 -14.20
N SER A 34 9.36 -1.84 -13.32
CA SER A 34 9.88 -2.97 -12.56
C SER A 34 8.83 -3.52 -11.61
N PHE A 35 8.03 -2.65 -11.00
CA PHE A 35 6.94 -3.06 -10.13
C PHE A 35 5.92 -3.93 -10.89
N LEU A 36 5.46 -3.46 -12.06
CA LEU A 36 4.47 -4.20 -12.83
C LEU A 36 4.99 -5.56 -13.30
N ARG A 37 6.29 -5.63 -13.59
CA ARG A 37 6.91 -6.89 -13.98
C ARG A 37 6.86 -7.90 -12.85
N GLU A 38 7.19 -7.45 -11.64
CA GLU A 38 7.22 -8.34 -10.48
C GLU A 38 5.83 -8.74 -9.99
N VAL A 39 4.86 -7.85 -10.11
CA VAL A 39 3.53 -8.14 -9.58
C VAL A 39 2.82 -9.26 -10.34
N LYS A 40 3.28 -9.55 -11.53
CA LYS A 40 2.76 -10.69 -12.30
C LYS A 40 3.18 -12.02 -11.70
N ASN A 41 4.32 -12.05 -11.06
CA ASN A 41 4.90 -13.27 -10.48
C ASN A 41 4.58 -13.44 -9.01
N GLN A 42 4.46 -12.36 -8.28
CA GLN A 42 4.29 -12.38 -6.83
C GLN A 42 3.36 -11.27 -6.42
N LYS A 43 2.43 -11.55 -5.50
CA LYS A 43 1.46 -10.55 -5.06
C LYS A 43 1.81 -10.07 -3.66
N PRO A 44 1.98 -8.75 -3.46
CA PRO A 44 2.22 -8.22 -2.11
C PRO A 44 0.93 -8.11 -1.32
N GLU A 45 1.06 -7.97 -0.01
CA GLU A 45 -0.07 -7.75 0.89
C GLU A 45 -0.61 -6.33 0.78
N LEU A 46 0.27 -5.41 0.45
CA LEU A 46 -0.05 -3.98 0.36
C LEU A 46 1.00 -3.30 -0.48
N VAL A 47 0.61 -2.27 -1.20
CA VAL A 47 1.51 -1.49 -2.03
C VAL A 47 1.46 -0.04 -1.61
N VAL A 48 2.63 0.58 -1.44
CA VAL A 48 2.75 2.02 -1.24
C VAL A 48 3.24 2.61 -2.56
N LEU A 49 2.46 3.48 -3.16
CA LEU A 49 2.78 4.07 -4.45
C LEU A 49 3.00 5.58 -4.33
N ASP A 50 4.11 6.06 -4.87
CA ASP A 50 4.32 7.49 -5.03
C ASP A 50 3.52 7.94 -6.25
N VAL A 51 2.80 9.05 -6.13
CA VAL A 51 2.05 9.61 -7.26
C VAL A 51 2.99 10.06 -8.36
N MET A 52 4.08 10.73 -7.98
CA MET A 52 5.02 11.33 -8.93
C MET A 52 6.17 10.38 -9.23
N LEU A 53 5.95 9.45 -10.14
CA LEU A 53 6.98 8.51 -10.58
C LEU A 53 7.39 8.82 -12.02
N PRO A 54 8.66 8.56 -12.38
CA PRO A 54 9.07 8.72 -13.79
C PRO A 54 8.45 7.62 -14.64
N GLY A 55 8.15 7.95 -15.88
CA GLY A 55 7.53 7.00 -16.79
C GLY A 55 6.08 6.81 -16.46
N ILE A 56 5.74 5.65 -15.90
CA ILE A 56 4.36 5.35 -15.48
C ILE A 56 4.15 5.94 -14.09
N ASP A 57 3.24 6.90 -13.96
CA ASP A 57 3.00 7.53 -12.67
C ASP A 57 2.15 6.66 -11.75
N GLY A 58 2.04 7.10 -10.48
CA GLY A 58 1.33 6.31 -9.46
C GLY A 58 -0.16 6.18 -9.73
N ILE A 59 -0.78 7.20 -10.28
CA ILE A 59 -2.22 7.13 -10.59
C ILE A 59 -2.47 6.07 -11.66
N THR A 60 -1.62 6.05 -12.70
CA THR A 60 -1.73 5.05 -13.76
C THR A 60 -1.49 3.64 -13.22
N LEU A 61 -0.52 3.49 -12.31
CA LEU A 61 -0.26 2.20 -11.68
C LEU A 61 -1.46 1.72 -10.88
N LEU A 62 -2.06 2.63 -10.11
CA LEU A 62 -3.25 2.30 -9.33
C LEU A 62 -4.37 1.83 -10.25
N GLN A 63 -4.57 2.55 -11.35
CA GLN A 63 -5.60 2.20 -12.31
C GLN A 63 -5.37 0.79 -12.87
N LYS A 64 -4.13 0.49 -13.25
CA LYS A 64 -3.80 -0.83 -13.78
C LYS A 64 -4.04 -1.93 -12.74
N LEU A 65 -3.69 -1.68 -11.50
CA LEU A 65 -3.91 -2.66 -10.44
C LEU A 65 -5.40 -2.93 -10.23
N LYS A 66 -6.23 -1.89 -10.28
CA LYS A 66 -7.65 -2.04 -10.03
C LYS A 66 -8.41 -2.64 -11.21
N GLU A 67 -7.85 -2.54 -12.41
CA GLU A 67 -8.46 -3.12 -13.61
C GLU A 67 -8.20 -4.62 -13.72
N ASP A 68 -7.14 -5.11 -13.09
CA ASP A 68 -6.75 -6.51 -13.18
C ASP A 68 -7.40 -7.32 -12.04
N PRO A 69 -8.19 -8.35 -12.36
CA PRO A 69 -8.83 -9.15 -11.30
C PRO A 69 -7.85 -9.78 -10.33
N GLU A 70 -6.61 -10.04 -10.76
CA GLU A 70 -5.62 -10.66 -9.89
C GLU A 70 -5.00 -9.70 -8.88
N THR A 71 -5.09 -8.38 -9.14
CA THR A 71 -4.45 -7.39 -8.28
C THR A 71 -5.42 -6.40 -7.67
N ARG A 72 -6.70 -6.41 -8.09
CA ARG A 72 -7.63 -5.39 -7.64
C ARG A 72 -7.88 -5.40 -6.13
N GLU A 73 -7.67 -6.52 -5.49
CA GLU A 73 -7.91 -6.65 -4.05
C GLU A 73 -6.71 -6.23 -3.20
N ILE A 74 -5.57 -5.96 -3.83
CA ILE A 74 -4.39 -5.54 -3.09
C ILE A 74 -4.61 -4.11 -2.58
N PRO A 75 -4.52 -3.88 -1.26
CA PRO A 75 -4.69 -2.52 -0.74
C PRO A 75 -3.55 -1.62 -1.17
N VAL A 76 -3.87 -0.36 -1.47
CA VAL A 76 -2.92 0.61 -1.98
C VAL A 76 -2.94 1.88 -1.13
N VAL A 77 -1.77 2.29 -0.68
CA VAL A 77 -1.55 3.57 -0.02
C VAL A 77 -0.80 4.46 -1.00
N MET A 78 -1.38 5.63 -1.31
CA MET A 78 -0.73 6.57 -2.21
C MET A 78 0.02 7.62 -1.41
N ALA A 79 1.22 7.99 -1.86
CA ALA A 79 1.98 9.08 -1.26
C ALA A 79 2.04 10.23 -2.28
N THR A 80 1.70 11.43 -1.85
CA THR A 80 1.59 12.57 -2.75
C THR A 80 2.24 13.80 -2.14
N ALA A 81 2.67 14.74 -2.97
CA ALA A 81 3.25 15.98 -2.51
C ALA A 81 2.17 16.85 -1.87
N LYS A 82 2.60 17.69 -0.92
CA LYS A 82 1.72 18.63 -0.27
C LYS A 82 1.08 19.55 -1.31
N GLY A 83 -0.23 19.70 -1.21
CA GLY A 83 -0.97 20.55 -2.13
C GLY A 83 -1.53 19.83 -3.35
N ALA A 84 -1.26 18.55 -3.52
CA ALA A 84 -1.75 17.78 -4.67
C ALA A 84 -3.14 17.20 -4.41
N GLU A 85 -4.10 18.08 -4.08
CA GLU A 85 -5.45 17.64 -3.73
C GLU A 85 -6.17 16.95 -4.89
N TYR A 86 -5.93 17.44 -6.10
CA TYR A 86 -6.58 16.85 -7.27
C TYR A 86 -6.17 15.38 -7.42
N ASP A 87 -4.89 15.10 -7.26
CA ASP A 87 -4.39 13.73 -7.35
C ASP A 87 -4.95 12.87 -6.25
N LYS A 88 -5.12 13.45 -5.06
CA LYS A 88 -5.68 12.73 -3.92
C LYS A 88 -7.12 12.32 -4.18
N ILE A 89 -7.93 13.24 -4.69
CA ILE A 89 -9.33 12.97 -5.00
C ILE A 89 -9.42 11.90 -6.09
N GLN A 90 -8.63 12.06 -7.14
CA GLN A 90 -8.64 11.13 -8.26
C GLN A 90 -8.24 9.72 -7.83
N GLY A 91 -7.21 9.63 -6.98
CA GLY A 91 -6.74 8.33 -6.51
C GLY A 91 -7.76 7.63 -5.64
N LEU A 92 -8.43 8.36 -4.75
CA LEU A 92 -9.46 7.76 -3.91
C LEU A 92 -10.63 7.28 -4.75
N ASP A 93 -11.01 8.05 -5.79
CA ASP A 93 -12.06 7.64 -6.71
C ASP A 93 -11.68 6.38 -7.47
N LEU A 94 -10.39 6.18 -7.74
CA LEU A 94 -9.91 4.99 -8.44
C LEU A 94 -9.69 3.80 -7.52
N GLY A 95 -9.86 3.98 -6.21
CA GLY A 95 -9.84 2.87 -5.29
C GLY A 95 -8.62 2.77 -4.38
N ALA A 96 -7.86 3.86 -4.23
CA ALA A 96 -6.78 3.88 -3.23
C ALA A 96 -7.39 3.79 -1.84
N ASP A 97 -6.73 3.06 -0.96
CA ASP A 97 -7.25 2.85 0.40
C ASP A 97 -6.88 3.98 1.33
N TYR A 98 -5.82 4.70 1.02
CA TYR A 98 -5.41 5.83 1.83
C TYR A 98 -4.43 6.71 1.07
N TYR A 99 -4.34 7.97 1.48
CA TYR A 99 -3.39 8.94 0.94
C TYR A 99 -2.54 9.52 2.06
N LEU A 100 -1.23 9.50 1.89
CA LEU A 100 -0.30 10.19 2.77
C LEU A 100 0.26 11.40 2.04
N THR A 101 0.32 12.54 2.71
CA THR A 101 0.88 13.77 2.14
C THR A 101 2.34 13.89 2.56
N LYS A 102 3.24 14.06 1.60
CA LYS A 102 4.65 14.29 1.89
C LYS A 102 4.88 15.74 2.31
N PRO A 103 5.78 16.03 3.24
CA PRO A 103 6.54 15.04 3.99
C PRO A 103 5.69 14.44 5.12
N PHE A 104 5.84 13.16 5.33
CA PHE A 104 5.15 12.49 6.44
C PHE A 104 6.18 11.93 7.42
N GLY A 105 5.76 11.75 8.66
CA GLY A 105 6.63 11.16 9.66
C GLY A 105 6.67 9.65 9.52
N VAL A 106 7.77 9.06 9.96
CA VAL A 106 7.95 7.61 9.91
C VAL A 106 6.83 6.92 10.68
N MET A 107 6.49 7.44 11.86
CA MET A 107 5.43 6.86 12.69
C MET A 107 4.08 6.96 12.01
N GLU A 108 3.80 8.07 11.36
CA GLU A 108 2.56 8.26 10.61
C GLU A 108 2.46 7.23 9.48
N PHE A 109 3.56 7.04 8.76
CA PHE A 109 3.63 6.07 7.66
C PHE A 109 3.34 4.65 8.16
N VAL A 110 4.02 4.23 9.22
CA VAL A 110 3.86 2.89 9.77
C VAL A 110 2.43 2.71 10.29
N SER A 111 1.90 3.70 11.00
CA SER A 111 0.54 3.62 11.53
C SER A 111 -0.50 3.49 10.41
N CYS A 112 -0.29 4.22 9.33
CA CYS A 112 -1.16 4.15 8.16
C CYS A 112 -1.16 2.74 7.55
N VAL A 113 0.03 2.18 7.36
CA VAL A 113 0.15 0.84 6.79
C VAL A 113 -0.55 -0.19 7.69
N LYS A 114 -0.33 -0.11 8.99
CA LYS A 114 -0.97 -1.01 9.92
C LYS A 114 -2.49 -0.90 9.88
N ALA A 115 -3.00 0.32 9.84
CA ALA A 115 -4.44 0.57 9.82
C ALA A 115 -5.07 0.01 8.55
N VAL A 116 -4.43 0.22 7.39
CA VAL A 116 -4.95 -0.27 6.13
C VAL A 116 -4.93 -1.79 6.10
N LEU A 117 -3.84 -2.42 6.54
CA LEU A 117 -3.75 -3.87 6.57
C LEU A 117 -4.83 -4.48 7.48
N ARG A 118 -5.05 -3.88 8.64
CA ARG A 118 -6.05 -4.37 9.58
C ARG A 118 -7.45 -4.28 8.98
N ARG A 119 -7.75 -3.18 8.32
CA ARG A 119 -9.05 -2.93 7.73
C ARG A 119 -9.35 -3.84 6.55
N CYS A 120 -8.31 -4.18 5.79
CA CYS A 120 -8.46 -4.95 4.55
C CYS A 120 -8.22 -6.44 4.73
N GLN A 121 -7.88 -6.90 5.95
CA GLN A 121 -7.69 -8.33 6.19
C GLN A 121 -9.01 -9.07 6.08
N PRO A 122 -9.00 -10.30 5.52
CA PRO A 122 -10.19 -11.13 5.53
C PRO A 122 -10.60 -11.42 6.96
N ARG A 123 -11.90 -11.47 7.23
CA ARG A 123 -12.38 -11.81 8.56
C ARG A 123 -12.14 -13.27 8.82
N GLN A 124 -11.66 -13.55 9.99
CA GLN A 124 -11.50 -14.91 10.44
C GLN A 124 -12.85 -15.40 10.91
N VAL A 125 -13.29 -16.23 10.91
CA VAL A 125 -14.51 -16.35 11.34
C VAL A 125 -14.67 -17.18 12.36
N GLU A 126 -13.89 -16.36 12.36
CA GLU A 126 -13.85 -16.36 13.03
C GLU A 126 -13.63 -16.74 13.77
N HIS A 127 -13.39 -17.02 13.95
CA HIS A 127 -13.17 -16.99 14.64
C HIS A 127 -13.19 -17.21 15.14
N LEU A 128 -13.45 -17.84 15.15
CA LEU A 128 -13.74 -17.81 15.72
C LEU A 128 -13.99 -17.81 16.00
N LEU A 129 -14.35 -18.57 15.94
CA LEU A 129 -14.83 -18.40 16.42
C LEU A 129 -14.94 -18.48 16.72
N LYS A 130 -15.17 -19.25 16.82
CA LYS A 130 -15.47 -19.11 17.35
C LYS A 130 -15.40 -19.14 18.00
N THR A 131 -15.33 -19.92 17.85
CA THR A 131 -15.48 -19.67 18.58
C THR A 131 -15.64 -19.32 19.14
N GLY A 132 -15.71 -20.21 19.29
CA GLY A 132 -16.03 -19.50 19.78
C GLY A 132 -16.01 -18.96 19.92
N GLY A 133 -16.01 -19.29 19.78
CA GLY A 133 -16.08 -18.43 19.86
C GLY A 133 -15.85 -17.87 19.68
N LEU A 134 -15.88 -17.99 19.55
CA LEU A 134 -15.83 -17.25 19.28
C LEU A 134 -15.53 -16.57 19.19
N ILE A 135 -15.34 -16.63 19.13
CA ILE A 135 -15.12 -15.81 18.91
C ILE A 135 -14.77 -15.15 18.91
N VAL A 136 -14.47 -15.03 18.78
CA VAL A 136 -14.09 -14.04 18.61
C VAL A 136 -13.80 -13.32 18.46
N ASN A 137 -13.56 -12.77 18.16
CA ASN A 137 -13.20 -11.72 17.81
C ASN A 137 -12.79 -11.22 17.67
N ILE A 138 -12.37 -10.96 17.27
CA ILE A 138 -11.83 -10.20 16.92
C ILE A 138 -11.70 -9.43 16.61
N ASP A 139 -11.34 -8.47 16.34
CA ASP A 139 -11.23 -7.43 16.07
C ASP A 139 -11.63 -6.76 16.15
#